data_bf5e25ea5ac1cc83e97152fa1aea205e
#
_entry.id   bf5e25ea5ac1cc83e97152fa1aea205e
#
_cell.length_a   1.000
_cell.length_b   1.000
_cell.length_c   1.000
_cell.angle_alpha   90.00
_cell.angle_beta   90.00
_cell.angle_gamma   90.00
#
_symmetry.space_group_name_H-M   'P 1'
#
loop_
_entity.id
_entity.type
_entity.pdbx_description
1 polymer ?
#
loop_
_entity_poly.entity_id
_entity_poly.type
_entity_poly.pdbx_seq_one_letter_code
_entity_poly.pdbx_strand_id
1 'polypeptide(L)'
;MIRVVMFDLGGTLVDNDRRPFPHITDALTAIASFKTADGKPLRSCLVSDYTMPEPPATQAKIAALFKKYLAILDQTGLRAFFEPVKKRVTLSTHAGVAKPDRRIFETALQRLGAKVPLEECLFITEDAGHIKEAREKLKMQTLQFGSAGAGGFEDWADAPALVANLVAPGQAANSRAAIKAHLAAKGVDLVHAEPAGSDRMTVSGQVWLPISVPGLKDLQHVHVAIPVQGEVTRGPKGEMRSDVPTKPSNEQIAEATSYVRSLATHGQIAGHAAKHPQGATHAIETDQQGNRRLVRKRFSAV
;
A
#
# COMPACT_ATOMS: atom_id res chain seq x y z
N MET A 1 -5.04 12.50 17.70
CA MET A 1 -3.63 12.26 17.22
C MET A 1 -3.31 10.78 17.41
N ILE A 2 -2.88 10.06 16.37
CA ILE A 2 -2.55 8.66 16.49
C ILE A 2 -1.15 8.48 17.06
N ARG A 3 -1.00 7.59 18.05
CA ARG A 3 0.25 7.25 18.75
C ARG A 3 0.62 5.78 18.68
N VAL A 4 -0.38 4.92 18.42
CA VAL A 4 -0.18 3.47 18.31
C VAL A 4 -0.91 2.96 17.09
N VAL A 5 -0.23 2.13 16.29
CA VAL A 5 -0.86 1.36 15.21
C VAL A 5 -0.93 -0.10 15.65
N MET A 6 -2.10 -0.68 15.55
CA MET A 6 -2.39 -2.07 15.87
C MET A 6 -2.75 -2.81 14.60
N PHE A 7 -2.02 -3.87 14.29
CA PHE A 7 -2.24 -4.70 13.11
C PHE A 7 -2.90 -6.02 13.49
N ASP A 8 -3.82 -6.49 12.67
CA ASP A 8 -4.17 -7.90 12.63
C ASP A 8 -3.14 -8.67 11.80
N LEU A 9 -3.12 -10.00 11.86
CA LEU A 9 -2.21 -10.84 11.09
C LEU A 9 -2.93 -11.53 9.90
N GLY A 10 -3.83 -12.46 10.20
CA GLY A 10 -4.48 -13.28 9.19
C GLY A 10 -5.43 -12.47 8.31
N GLY A 11 -5.40 -12.65 6.99
CA GLY A 11 -6.18 -11.85 6.05
C GLY A 11 -5.73 -10.39 5.91
N THR A 12 -4.86 -9.91 6.81
CA THR A 12 -4.39 -8.51 6.87
C THR A 12 -2.93 -8.37 6.44
N LEU A 13 -1.99 -8.96 7.19
CA LEU A 13 -0.57 -8.96 6.85
C LEU A 13 -0.17 -10.19 6.03
N VAL A 14 -0.90 -11.28 6.21
CA VAL A 14 -0.67 -12.54 5.50
C VAL A 14 -1.99 -13.11 4.99
N ASP A 15 -1.93 -13.82 3.87
CA ASP A 15 -3.05 -14.53 3.28
C ASP A 15 -3.41 -15.84 4.06
N ASN A 16 -4.40 -16.59 3.58
CA ASN A 16 -4.82 -17.85 4.19
C ASN A 16 -3.75 -18.94 4.15
N ASP A 17 -2.80 -18.85 3.22
CA ASP A 17 -1.64 -19.75 3.11
C ASP A 17 -0.45 -19.29 3.96
N ARG A 18 -0.64 -18.25 4.77
CA ARG A 18 0.38 -17.58 5.59
C ARG A 18 1.52 -16.98 4.78
N ARG A 19 1.24 -16.52 3.55
CA ARG A 19 2.19 -15.77 2.76
C ARG A 19 1.97 -14.28 3.01
N PRO A 20 3.03 -13.50 3.27
CA PRO A 20 2.91 -12.05 3.35
C PRO A 20 2.31 -11.46 2.08
N PHE A 21 1.38 -10.52 2.24
CA PHE A 21 0.86 -9.79 1.08
C PHE A 21 1.99 -8.99 0.39
N PRO A 22 1.87 -8.69 -0.92
CA PRO A 22 2.83 -7.83 -1.61
C PRO A 22 3.04 -6.51 -0.87
N HIS A 23 4.25 -5.97 -0.90
CA HIS A 23 4.65 -4.68 -0.31
C HIS A 23 4.55 -4.57 1.22
N ILE A 24 4.20 -5.64 1.95
CA ILE A 24 4.00 -5.59 3.41
C ILE A 24 5.27 -5.20 4.17
N THR A 25 6.42 -5.74 3.76
CA THR A 25 7.71 -5.48 4.41
C THR A 25 8.11 -4.01 4.28
N ASP A 26 7.95 -3.45 3.07
CA ASP A 26 8.24 -2.05 2.79
C ASP A 26 7.28 -1.13 3.56
N ALA A 27 5.99 -1.48 3.58
CA ALA A 27 4.97 -0.74 4.31
C ALA A 27 5.24 -0.71 5.82
N LEU A 28 5.54 -1.86 6.44
CA LEU A 28 5.86 -1.94 7.86
C LEU A 28 7.15 -1.18 8.20
N THR A 29 8.17 -1.25 7.34
CA THR A 29 9.41 -0.49 7.49
C THR A 29 9.14 1.02 7.45
N ALA A 30 8.37 1.48 6.47
CA ALA A 30 8.00 2.88 6.35
C ALA A 30 7.19 3.36 7.57
N ILE A 31 6.16 2.61 7.98
CA ILE A 31 5.32 2.95 9.13
C ILE A 31 6.13 3.00 10.43
N ALA A 32 7.10 2.09 10.62
CA ALA A 32 7.97 2.06 11.79
C ALA A 32 8.87 3.31 11.90
N SER A 33 9.15 3.98 10.78
CA SER A 33 9.96 5.21 10.74
C SER A 33 9.18 6.48 11.12
N PHE A 34 7.84 6.41 11.17
CA PHE A 34 7.01 7.59 11.39
C PHE A 34 7.14 8.14 12.82
N LYS A 35 6.98 9.44 12.90
CA LYS A 35 6.87 10.17 14.18
C LYS A 35 5.46 10.72 14.31
N THR A 36 4.95 10.71 15.52
CA THR A 36 3.71 11.37 15.88
C THR A 36 3.85 12.89 15.75
N ALA A 37 2.75 13.63 15.75
CA ALA A 37 2.81 15.10 15.61
C ALA A 37 3.59 15.80 16.74
N ASP A 38 3.76 15.15 17.91
CA ASP A 38 4.63 15.62 18.99
C ASP A 38 6.09 15.13 18.88
N GLY A 39 6.48 14.59 17.71
CA GLY A 39 7.85 14.19 17.37
C GLY A 39 8.30 12.86 17.96
N LYS A 40 7.45 12.14 18.70
CA LYS A 40 7.79 10.84 19.28
C LYS A 40 7.68 9.73 18.22
N PRO A 41 8.46 8.64 18.35
CA PRO A 41 8.30 7.48 17.47
C PRO A 41 6.88 6.93 17.53
N LEU A 42 6.28 6.66 16.36
CA LEU A 42 5.03 5.92 16.26
C LEU A 42 5.26 4.50 16.78
N ARG A 43 4.38 4.04 17.64
CA ARG A 43 4.48 2.69 18.20
C ARG A 43 3.57 1.75 17.43
N SER A 44 4.01 0.50 17.26
CA SER A 44 3.23 -0.52 16.58
C SER A 44 3.17 -1.80 17.38
N CYS A 45 2.06 -2.52 17.27
CA CYS A 45 1.90 -3.86 17.84
C CYS A 45 0.94 -4.68 16.98
N LEU A 46 0.97 -5.99 17.21
CA LEU A 46 0.10 -6.97 16.60
C LEU A 46 -0.97 -7.39 17.60
N VAL A 47 -2.23 -7.41 17.16
CA VAL A 47 -3.40 -7.83 17.95
C VAL A 47 -4.16 -8.86 17.13
N SER A 48 -4.09 -10.12 17.52
CA SER A 48 -4.61 -11.22 16.70
C SER A 48 -5.47 -12.18 17.51
N ASP A 49 -6.53 -12.66 16.90
CA ASP A 49 -7.26 -13.79 17.43
C ASP A 49 -6.47 -15.08 17.17
N TYR A 50 -6.44 -15.93 18.17
CA TYR A 50 -5.79 -17.22 18.08
C TYR A 50 -6.56 -18.25 18.90
N THR A 51 -6.29 -19.53 18.64
CA THR A 51 -6.94 -20.64 19.34
C THR A 51 -6.90 -20.45 20.85
N MET A 52 -8.07 -20.44 21.49
CA MET A 52 -8.17 -20.35 22.95
C MET A 52 -7.73 -21.67 23.59
N PRO A 53 -7.05 -21.61 24.75
CA PRO A 53 -6.68 -22.83 25.46
C PRO A 53 -7.91 -23.54 26.03
N GLU A 54 -7.91 -24.87 25.98
CA GLU A 54 -8.93 -25.66 26.69
C GLU A 54 -8.88 -25.39 28.20
N PRO A 55 -10.04 -25.29 28.83
CA PRO A 55 -10.12 -25.12 30.28
C PRO A 55 -9.42 -26.24 31.05
N PRO A 56 -8.77 -25.96 32.20
CA PRO A 56 -8.46 -24.63 32.69
C PRO A 56 -7.37 -23.95 31.87
N ALA A 57 -7.52 -22.65 31.58
CA ALA A 57 -6.54 -21.83 30.85
C ALA A 57 -5.35 -21.53 31.80
N THR A 58 -4.33 -22.37 31.76
CA THR A 58 -3.10 -22.17 32.56
C THR A 58 -2.09 -21.31 31.81
N GLN A 59 -1.20 -20.63 32.55
CA GLN A 59 -0.11 -19.85 31.97
C GLN A 59 0.80 -20.70 31.06
N ALA A 60 1.01 -21.97 31.40
CA ALA A 60 1.79 -22.90 30.57
C ALA A 60 1.12 -23.15 29.20
N LYS A 61 -0.21 -23.35 29.16
CA LYS A 61 -0.97 -23.54 27.93
C LYS A 61 -0.93 -22.26 27.06
N ILE A 62 -1.10 -21.08 27.68
CA ILE A 62 -1.02 -19.77 27.00
C ILE A 62 0.38 -19.58 26.41
N ALA A 63 1.44 -19.86 27.16
CA ALA A 63 2.81 -19.75 26.69
C ALA A 63 3.11 -20.71 25.50
N ALA A 64 2.58 -21.95 25.57
CA ALA A 64 2.72 -22.90 24.46
C ALA A 64 2.02 -22.44 23.18
N LEU A 65 0.81 -21.88 23.29
CA LEU A 65 0.09 -21.28 22.16
C LEU A 65 0.82 -20.05 21.60
N PHE A 66 1.35 -19.21 22.47
CA PHE A 66 2.17 -18.08 22.07
C PHE A 66 3.41 -18.51 21.29
N LYS A 67 4.12 -19.55 21.74
CA LYS A 67 5.27 -20.10 21.01
C LYS A 67 4.88 -20.61 19.62
N LYS A 68 3.73 -21.29 19.49
CA LYS A 68 3.21 -21.72 18.17
C LYS A 68 2.91 -20.53 17.25
N TYR A 69 2.31 -19.47 17.80
CA TYR A 69 2.03 -18.26 17.05
C TYR A 69 3.32 -17.57 16.60
N LEU A 70 4.34 -17.49 17.45
CA LEU A 70 5.63 -16.92 17.06
C LEU A 70 6.31 -17.69 15.92
N ALA A 71 6.15 -19.01 15.86
CA ALA A 71 6.64 -19.80 14.74
C ALA A 71 5.99 -19.39 13.39
N ILE A 72 4.73 -18.95 13.42
CA ILE A 72 4.07 -18.37 12.22
C ILE A 72 4.76 -17.07 11.82
N LEU A 73 5.04 -16.17 12.77
CA LEU A 73 5.76 -14.93 12.50
C LEU A 73 7.19 -15.17 11.98
N ASP A 74 7.85 -16.22 12.46
CA ASP A 74 9.17 -16.63 11.94
C ASP A 74 9.07 -17.12 10.49
N GLN A 75 8.11 -17.98 10.18
CA GLN A 75 7.87 -18.52 8.84
C GLN A 75 7.52 -17.44 7.83
N THR A 76 6.79 -16.41 8.24
CA THR A 76 6.39 -15.29 7.38
C THR A 76 7.45 -14.19 7.28
N GLY A 77 8.54 -14.27 8.05
CA GLY A 77 9.57 -13.22 8.11
C GLY A 77 9.13 -11.93 8.81
N LEU A 78 7.92 -11.91 9.39
CA LEU A 78 7.36 -10.68 9.98
C LEU A 78 7.75 -10.45 11.43
N ARG A 79 8.38 -11.42 12.09
CA ARG A 79 8.72 -11.35 13.53
C ARG A 79 9.56 -10.12 13.88
N ALA A 80 10.55 -9.78 13.06
CA ALA A 80 11.47 -8.68 13.32
C ALA A 80 10.74 -7.33 13.50
N PHE A 81 9.61 -7.12 12.84
CA PHE A 81 8.82 -5.90 12.95
C PHE A 81 8.11 -5.75 14.30
N PHE A 82 7.95 -6.85 15.03
CA PHE A 82 7.22 -6.90 16.31
C PHE A 82 8.11 -7.28 17.50
N GLU A 83 9.43 -7.14 17.36
CA GLU A 83 10.32 -7.29 18.52
C GLU A 83 10.31 -6.04 19.43
N PRO A 84 10.35 -6.22 20.75
CA PRO A 84 10.33 -7.48 21.48
C PRO A 84 8.90 -8.05 21.54
N VAL A 85 8.72 -9.27 21.03
CA VAL A 85 7.41 -9.92 20.83
C VAL A 85 6.56 -10.00 22.11
N LYS A 86 7.18 -10.15 23.28
CA LYS A 86 6.47 -10.15 24.56
C LYS A 86 5.72 -8.85 24.83
N LYS A 87 6.15 -7.73 24.25
CA LYS A 87 5.52 -6.41 24.39
C LYS A 87 4.63 -6.07 23.22
N ARG A 88 4.98 -6.53 22.02
CA ARG A 88 4.35 -6.05 20.78
C ARG A 88 3.39 -7.05 20.12
N VAL A 89 3.28 -8.27 20.64
CA VAL A 89 2.34 -9.29 20.13
C VAL A 89 1.34 -9.65 21.21
N THR A 90 0.08 -9.36 20.97
CA THR A 90 -1.03 -9.68 21.85
C THR A 90 -2.01 -10.59 21.13
N LEU A 91 -2.34 -11.71 21.78
CA LEU A 91 -3.31 -12.68 21.28
C LEU A 91 -4.56 -12.65 22.14
N SER A 92 -5.68 -13.13 21.59
CA SER A 92 -6.92 -13.38 22.33
C SER A 92 -6.68 -14.22 23.59
N THR A 93 -5.72 -15.17 23.54
CA THR A 93 -5.31 -15.97 24.70
C THR A 93 -4.73 -15.17 25.86
N HIS A 94 -4.06 -14.04 25.59
CA HIS A 94 -3.53 -13.16 26.62
C HIS A 94 -4.62 -12.32 27.30
N ALA A 95 -5.63 -11.92 26.53
CA ALA A 95 -6.74 -11.10 27.00
C ALA A 95 -7.89 -11.93 27.60
N GLY A 96 -7.95 -13.23 27.27
CA GLY A 96 -9.07 -14.11 27.57
C GLY A 96 -10.33 -13.82 26.76
N VAL A 97 -10.22 -13.01 25.71
CA VAL A 97 -11.30 -12.58 24.82
C VAL A 97 -10.79 -12.38 23.40
N ALA A 98 -11.66 -12.54 22.41
CA ALA A 98 -11.37 -12.26 21.00
C ALA A 98 -11.69 -10.80 20.63
N LYS A 99 -11.16 -10.34 19.49
CA LYS A 99 -11.61 -9.10 18.86
C LYS A 99 -13.11 -9.24 18.48
N PRO A 100 -13.86 -8.18 18.53
CA PRO A 100 -13.47 -6.77 18.81
C PRO A 100 -13.67 -6.35 20.28
N ASP A 101 -13.61 -7.28 21.25
CA ASP A 101 -13.75 -6.92 22.67
C ASP A 101 -12.68 -5.90 23.08
N ARG A 102 -13.11 -4.85 23.80
CA ARG A 102 -12.24 -3.75 24.29
C ARG A 102 -10.99 -4.27 25.01
N ARG A 103 -11.13 -5.34 25.81
CA ARG A 103 -10.07 -5.87 26.67
C ARG A 103 -8.84 -6.35 25.90
N ILE A 104 -9.01 -6.85 24.65
CA ILE A 104 -7.85 -7.30 23.88
C ILE A 104 -6.97 -6.10 23.46
N PHE A 105 -7.57 -4.98 23.09
CA PHE A 105 -6.84 -3.75 22.72
C PHE A 105 -6.19 -3.10 23.95
N GLU A 106 -6.88 -3.04 25.07
CA GLU A 106 -6.33 -2.54 26.34
C GLU A 106 -5.16 -3.44 26.84
N THR A 107 -5.29 -4.75 26.71
CA THR A 107 -4.19 -5.69 26.99
C THR A 107 -2.99 -5.43 26.09
N ALA A 108 -3.22 -5.12 24.80
CA ALA A 108 -2.14 -4.77 23.88
C ALA A 108 -1.43 -3.49 24.30
N LEU A 109 -2.16 -2.45 24.69
CA LEU A 109 -1.59 -1.20 25.21
C LEU A 109 -0.80 -1.42 26.50
N GLN A 110 -1.32 -2.21 27.43
CA GLN A 110 -0.65 -2.55 28.68
C GLN A 110 0.68 -3.28 28.41
N ARG A 111 0.66 -4.29 27.55
CA ARG A 111 1.86 -5.06 27.17
C ARG A 111 2.89 -4.19 26.46
N LEU A 112 2.43 -3.31 25.57
CA LEU A 112 3.25 -2.31 24.89
C LEU A 112 3.82 -1.27 25.87
N GLY A 113 3.26 -1.13 27.09
CA GLY A 113 3.57 -0.06 28.03
C GLY A 113 3.13 1.32 27.52
N ALA A 114 2.04 1.38 26.72
CA ALA A 114 1.49 2.61 26.18
C ALA A 114 0.34 3.11 27.07
N LYS A 115 0.50 4.29 27.63
CA LYS A 115 -0.54 4.95 28.41
C LYS A 115 -1.27 5.96 27.52
N VAL A 116 -2.04 5.43 26.57
CA VAL A 116 -2.84 6.23 25.62
C VAL A 116 -4.25 5.67 25.56
N PRO A 117 -5.28 6.51 25.33
CA PRO A 117 -6.64 6.04 25.12
C PRO A 117 -6.79 5.35 23.75
N LEU A 118 -7.83 4.55 23.57
CA LEU A 118 -8.07 3.83 22.31
C LEU A 118 -8.34 4.79 21.13
N GLU A 119 -8.86 5.96 21.38
CA GLU A 119 -9.09 7.02 20.39
C GLU A 119 -7.78 7.55 19.75
N GLU A 120 -6.62 7.32 20.41
CA GLU A 120 -5.29 7.62 19.87
C GLU A 120 -4.63 6.40 19.22
N CYS A 121 -5.41 5.34 18.99
CA CYS A 121 -4.96 4.12 18.31
C CYS A 121 -5.59 4.00 16.92
N LEU A 122 -4.78 3.51 15.98
CA LEU A 122 -5.21 3.10 14.65
C LEU A 122 -5.24 1.57 14.61
N PHE A 123 -6.37 0.99 14.24
CA PHE A 123 -6.49 -0.45 14.02
C PHE A 123 -6.61 -0.76 12.53
N ILE A 124 -5.79 -1.69 12.03
CA ILE A 124 -5.75 -2.12 10.64
C ILE A 124 -6.09 -3.62 10.58
N THR A 125 -7.17 -3.95 9.88
CA THR A 125 -7.65 -5.32 9.67
C THR A 125 -8.47 -5.41 8.37
N GLU A 126 -8.62 -6.60 7.83
CA GLU A 126 -9.51 -6.88 6.69
C GLU A 126 -10.99 -7.01 7.13
N ASP A 127 -11.23 -7.38 8.40
CA ASP A 127 -12.56 -7.70 8.91
C ASP A 127 -13.43 -6.45 9.09
N ALA A 128 -14.47 -6.33 8.26
CA ALA A 128 -15.42 -5.21 8.29
C ALA A 128 -16.21 -5.13 9.61
N GLY A 129 -16.48 -6.28 10.26
CA GLY A 129 -17.17 -6.32 11.55
C GLY A 129 -16.27 -5.75 12.66
N HIS A 130 -14.99 -6.14 12.68
CA HIS A 130 -14.01 -5.57 13.60
C HIS A 130 -13.82 -4.07 13.38
N ILE A 131 -13.77 -3.61 12.11
CA ILE A 131 -13.68 -2.18 11.74
C ILE A 131 -14.87 -1.40 12.31
N LYS A 132 -16.09 -1.90 12.08
CA LYS A 132 -17.32 -1.26 12.56
C LYS A 132 -17.33 -1.12 14.08
N GLU A 133 -17.09 -2.21 14.80
CA GLU A 133 -17.10 -2.23 16.26
C GLU A 133 -15.98 -1.34 16.85
N ALA A 134 -14.76 -1.41 16.32
CA ALA A 134 -13.64 -0.58 16.76
C ALA A 134 -13.93 0.91 16.57
N ARG A 135 -14.54 1.28 15.45
CA ARG A 135 -14.92 2.68 15.15
C ARG A 135 -16.08 3.18 16.01
N GLU A 136 -17.17 2.41 16.04
CA GLU A 136 -18.42 2.85 16.65
C GLU A 136 -18.39 2.78 18.18
N LYS A 137 -17.89 1.68 18.75
CA LYS A 137 -17.90 1.44 20.19
C LYS A 137 -16.61 1.83 20.89
N LEU A 138 -15.45 1.62 20.26
CA LEU A 138 -14.16 1.90 20.89
C LEU A 138 -13.58 3.26 20.49
N LYS A 139 -14.20 3.95 19.52
CA LYS A 139 -13.78 5.26 19.00
C LYS A 139 -12.35 5.25 18.43
N MET A 140 -11.85 4.08 18.05
CA MET A 140 -10.56 3.95 17.40
C MET A 140 -10.59 4.50 15.97
N GLN A 141 -9.46 5.01 15.48
CA GLN A 141 -9.29 5.17 14.05
C GLN A 141 -9.08 3.79 13.40
N THR A 142 -9.56 3.61 12.19
CA THR A 142 -9.49 2.31 11.51
C THR A 142 -9.15 2.47 10.04
N LEU A 143 -8.37 1.50 9.51
CA LEU A 143 -8.19 1.31 8.07
C LEU A 143 -8.51 -0.15 7.73
N GLN A 144 -9.34 -0.35 6.71
CA GLN A 144 -9.72 -1.69 6.26
C GLN A 144 -8.84 -2.10 5.07
N PHE A 145 -8.11 -3.20 5.21
CA PHE A 145 -7.41 -3.84 4.09
C PHE A 145 -8.40 -4.63 3.24
N GLY A 146 -8.21 -4.63 1.90
CA GLY A 146 -9.11 -5.30 0.95
C GLY A 146 -10.39 -4.51 0.64
N SER A 147 -10.43 -3.21 0.93
CA SER A 147 -11.57 -2.33 0.64
C SER A 147 -11.12 -1.07 -0.10
N ALA A 148 -11.75 -0.79 -1.26
CA ALA A 148 -11.50 0.42 -2.05
C ALA A 148 -12.22 1.67 -1.51
N GLY A 149 -13.03 1.55 -0.46
CA GLY A 149 -13.84 2.64 0.08
C GLY A 149 -13.06 3.63 0.94
N ALA A 150 -13.72 4.73 1.31
CA ALA A 150 -13.16 5.72 2.24
C ALA A 150 -12.80 5.07 3.58
N GLY A 151 -11.52 5.14 3.96
CA GLY A 151 -10.98 4.48 5.15
C GLY A 151 -10.55 3.03 4.93
N GLY A 152 -10.35 2.62 3.65
CA GLY A 152 -9.77 1.34 3.27
C GLY A 152 -8.64 1.48 2.25
N PHE A 153 -7.99 0.35 1.91
CA PHE A 153 -6.97 0.24 0.88
C PHE A 153 -6.88 -1.22 0.40
N GLU A 154 -6.44 -1.42 -0.85
CA GLU A 154 -6.32 -2.74 -1.48
C GLU A 154 -4.86 -3.18 -1.66
N ASP A 155 -3.92 -2.24 -1.64
CA ASP A 155 -2.48 -2.51 -1.80
C ASP A 155 -1.71 -1.95 -0.60
N TRP A 156 -0.86 -2.78 0.02
CA TRP A 156 0.00 -2.35 1.13
C TRP A 156 1.00 -1.25 0.73
N ALA A 157 1.27 -1.05 -0.56
CA ALA A 157 2.05 0.10 -1.03
C ALA A 157 1.39 1.45 -0.69
N ASP A 158 0.06 1.50 -0.54
CA ASP A 158 -0.68 2.71 -0.21
C ASP A 158 -0.81 2.95 1.31
N ALA A 159 -0.67 1.90 2.14
CA ALA A 159 -0.88 1.97 3.58
C ALA A 159 0.01 3.01 4.29
N PRO A 160 1.32 3.16 3.98
CA PRO A 160 2.15 4.18 4.64
C PRO A 160 1.61 5.59 4.47
N ALA A 161 1.08 5.92 3.30
CA ALA A 161 0.50 7.22 3.02
C ALA A 161 -0.76 7.49 3.86
N LEU A 162 -1.64 6.50 3.95
CA LEU A 162 -2.87 6.59 4.73
C LEU A 162 -2.57 6.70 6.22
N VAL A 163 -1.61 5.91 6.73
CA VAL A 163 -1.17 5.97 8.13
C VAL A 163 -0.54 7.33 8.44
N ALA A 164 0.34 7.86 7.57
CA ALA A 164 0.96 9.17 7.75
C ALA A 164 -0.07 10.30 7.86
N ASN A 165 -1.13 10.25 7.05
CA ASN A 165 -2.25 11.21 7.10
C ASN A 165 -2.95 11.22 8.46
N LEU A 166 -3.09 10.06 9.11
CA LEU A 166 -3.75 9.94 10.41
C LEU A 166 -2.83 10.27 11.58
N VAL A 167 -1.54 9.93 11.46
CA VAL A 167 -0.54 10.13 12.52
C VAL A 167 -0.10 11.59 12.62
N ALA A 168 0.20 12.20 11.49
CA ALA A 168 0.69 13.57 11.40
C ALA A 168 0.18 14.23 10.11
N PRO A 169 -1.06 14.74 10.09
CA PRO A 169 -1.70 15.30 8.89
C PRO A 169 -0.84 16.34 8.15
N GLY A 170 0.02 17.07 8.87
CA GLY A 170 0.95 18.03 8.28
C GLY A 170 2.18 17.42 7.60
N GLN A 171 2.53 16.16 7.89
CA GLN A 171 3.66 15.45 7.26
C GLN A 171 3.21 14.60 6.06
N ALA A 172 1.92 14.34 5.95
CA ALA A 172 1.32 13.47 4.96
C ALA A 172 1.38 14.00 3.52
N ALA A 173 1.69 15.27 3.32
CA ALA A 173 1.80 15.84 1.97
C ALA A 173 3.02 15.29 1.18
N ASN A 174 3.94 14.59 1.83
CA ASN A 174 4.99 13.81 1.16
C ASN A 174 4.57 12.35 0.92
N SER A 175 3.29 12.02 1.15
CA SER A 175 2.81 10.68 0.90
C SER A 175 2.75 10.40 -0.60
N ARG A 176 3.05 9.16 -1.00
CA ARG A 176 2.91 8.70 -2.39
C ARG A 176 1.53 9.03 -2.97
N ALA A 177 0.47 8.93 -2.17
CA ALA A 177 -0.90 9.25 -2.60
C ALA A 177 -1.08 10.74 -2.89
N ALA A 178 -0.53 11.63 -2.07
CA ALA A 178 -0.58 13.07 -2.31
C ALA A 178 0.23 13.46 -3.56
N ILE A 179 1.42 12.86 -3.72
CA ILE A 179 2.26 13.05 -4.92
C ILE A 179 1.53 12.52 -6.16
N LYS A 180 0.94 11.33 -6.07
CA LYS A 180 0.14 10.74 -7.16
C LYS A 180 -1.01 11.66 -7.57
N ALA A 181 -1.78 12.18 -6.62
CA ALA A 181 -2.87 13.11 -6.89
C ALA A 181 -2.36 14.43 -7.51
N HIS A 182 -1.26 14.99 -6.99
CA HIS A 182 -0.65 16.20 -7.54
C HIS A 182 -0.16 16.03 -8.98
N LEU A 183 0.47 14.91 -9.28
CA LEU A 183 0.95 14.61 -10.63
C LEU A 183 -0.19 14.23 -11.58
N ALA A 184 -1.19 13.47 -11.11
CA ALA A 184 -2.37 13.12 -11.90
C ALA A 184 -3.16 14.37 -12.34
N ALA A 185 -3.29 15.39 -11.47
CA ALA A 185 -3.88 16.67 -11.83
C ALA A 185 -3.13 17.41 -12.95
N LYS A 186 -1.88 17.02 -13.22
CA LYS A 186 -1.03 17.53 -14.31
C LYS A 186 -0.93 16.57 -15.50
N GLY A 187 -1.69 15.46 -15.48
CA GLY A 187 -1.68 14.47 -16.56
C GLY A 187 -0.49 13.49 -16.52
N VAL A 188 0.17 13.36 -15.35
CA VAL A 188 1.29 12.43 -15.15
C VAL A 188 0.86 11.31 -14.23
N ASP A 189 0.92 10.06 -14.69
CA ASP A 189 0.71 8.87 -13.88
C ASP A 189 2.01 8.54 -13.12
N LEU A 190 1.96 8.56 -11.79
CA LEU A 190 3.10 8.23 -10.93
C LEU A 190 3.42 6.72 -11.02
N VAL A 191 4.67 6.39 -11.35
CA VAL A 191 5.20 5.02 -11.35
C VAL A 191 5.96 4.75 -10.06
N HIS A 192 6.90 5.64 -9.70
CA HIS A 192 7.77 5.47 -8.55
C HIS A 192 8.06 6.80 -7.87
N ALA A 193 8.30 6.76 -6.54
CA ALA A 193 8.70 7.93 -5.75
C ALA A 193 9.65 7.50 -4.65
N GLU A 194 10.77 8.21 -4.52
CA GLU A 194 11.80 7.98 -3.51
C GLU A 194 12.11 9.28 -2.76
N PRO A 195 12.33 9.22 -1.43
CA PRO A 195 12.79 10.38 -0.68
C PRO A 195 14.14 10.89 -1.18
N ALA A 196 14.24 12.19 -1.46
CA ALA A 196 15.48 12.87 -1.83
C ALA A 196 15.91 13.93 -0.78
N GLY A 197 15.17 14.00 0.33
CA GLY A 197 15.38 14.92 1.46
C GLY A 197 14.14 15.03 2.32
N SER A 198 14.11 15.95 3.28
CA SER A 198 12.96 16.16 4.17
C SER A 198 11.70 16.63 3.45
N ASP A 199 11.88 17.43 2.39
CA ASP A 199 10.81 18.14 1.70
C ASP A 199 10.81 17.86 0.19
N ARG A 200 11.60 16.87 -0.25
CA ARG A 200 11.83 16.58 -1.66
C ARG A 200 11.75 15.09 -1.94
N MET A 201 11.08 14.75 -3.05
CA MET A 201 10.95 13.39 -3.56
C MET A 201 11.43 13.36 -5.01
N THR A 202 12.30 12.41 -5.35
CA THR A 202 12.55 12.06 -6.75
C THR A 202 11.42 11.17 -7.23
N VAL A 203 10.84 11.48 -8.37
CA VAL A 203 9.71 10.75 -8.91
C VAL A 203 9.97 10.33 -10.35
N SER A 204 9.49 9.14 -10.70
CA SER A 204 9.31 8.73 -12.09
C SER A 204 7.84 8.50 -12.36
N GLY A 205 7.40 8.93 -13.52
CA GLY A 205 6.02 8.82 -13.95
C GLY A 205 5.93 8.55 -15.45
N GLN A 206 4.73 8.58 -15.97
CA GLN A 206 4.47 8.45 -17.39
C GLN A 206 3.38 9.42 -17.85
N VAL A 207 3.55 9.97 -19.03
CA VAL A 207 2.55 10.78 -19.73
C VAL A 207 2.00 9.95 -20.89
N TRP A 208 0.68 9.89 -21.02
CA TRP A 208 0.03 9.19 -22.12
C TRP A 208 -0.22 10.14 -23.27
N LEU A 209 0.42 9.88 -24.41
CA LEU A 209 0.23 10.68 -25.61
C LEU A 209 -0.33 9.86 -26.77
N PRO A 210 -1.29 10.39 -27.52
CA PRO A 210 -1.74 9.77 -28.75
C PRO A 210 -0.64 9.82 -29.81
N ILE A 211 -0.23 8.66 -30.29
CA ILE A 211 0.75 8.49 -31.36
C ILE A 211 0.02 7.92 -32.57
N SER A 212 0.40 8.40 -33.76
CA SER A 212 -0.05 7.86 -35.04
C SER A 212 1.16 7.34 -35.79
N VAL A 213 1.17 6.03 -36.08
CA VAL A 213 2.27 5.42 -36.85
C VAL A 213 1.92 5.45 -38.31
N PRO A 214 2.66 6.21 -39.15
CA PRO A 214 2.41 6.28 -40.60
C PRO A 214 2.43 4.87 -41.23
N GLY A 215 1.40 4.62 -42.06
CA GLY A 215 1.25 3.34 -42.77
C GLY A 215 0.50 2.24 -42.00
N LEU A 216 0.21 2.44 -40.70
CA LEU A 216 -0.49 1.45 -39.86
C LEU A 216 -1.84 2.03 -39.41
N LYS A 217 -2.92 1.77 -40.20
CA LYS A 217 -4.27 2.31 -39.95
C LYS A 217 -4.81 1.97 -38.56
N ASP A 218 -4.54 0.75 -38.07
CA ASP A 218 -5.03 0.26 -36.77
C ASP A 218 -4.28 0.88 -35.58
N LEU A 219 -3.18 1.58 -35.81
CA LEU A 219 -2.34 2.25 -34.79
C LEU A 219 -2.42 3.78 -34.90
N GLN A 220 -3.55 4.30 -35.38
CA GLN A 220 -3.83 5.73 -35.36
C GLN A 220 -4.38 6.11 -33.97
N HIS A 221 -3.88 7.21 -33.41
CA HIS A 221 -4.31 7.74 -32.10
C HIS A 221 -4.23 6.73 -30.94
N VAL A 222 -3.23 5.86 -30.97
CA VAL A 222 -2.97 4.96 -29.85
C VAL A 222 -2.16 5.71 -28.79
N HIS A 223 -2.67 5.77 -27.55
CA HIS A 223 -1.95 6.37 -26.43
C HIS A 223 -0.82 5.47 -25.97
N VAL A 224 0.38 6.04 -25.94
CA VAL A 224 1.59 5.35 -25.49
C VAL A 224 2.13 6.05 -24.25
N ALA A 225 2.53 5.26 -23.25
CA ALA A 225 3.16 5.75 -22.04
C ALA A 225 4.59 6.22 -22.35
N ILE A 226 4.86 7.48 -22.15
CA ILE A 226 6.20 8.05 -22.30
C ILE A 226 6.75 8.34 -20.90
N PRO A 227 7.89 7.74 -20.53
CA PRO A 227 8.47 7.93 -19.20
C PRO A 227 8.93 9.37 -19.00
N VAL A 228 8.67 9.91 -17.81
CA VAL A 228 9.12 11.21 -17.35
C VAL A 228 9.72 11.10 -15.97
N GLN A 229 10.69 11.94 -15.64
CA GLN A 229 11.33 11.99 -14.34
C GLN A 229 11.49 13.44 -13.87
N GLY A 230 11.55 13.64 -12.57
CA GLY A 230 11.75 14.94 -11.97
C GLY A 230 11.64 14.88 -10.47
N GLU A 231 11.46 16.02 -9.86
CA GLU A 231 11.30 16.14 -8.41
C GLU A 231 9.94 16.74 -8.06
N VAL A 232 9.43 16.32 -6.91
CA VAL A 232 8.31 16.97 -6.23
C VAL A 232 8.84 17.54 -4.93
N THR A 233 8.68 18.84 -4.74
CA THR A 233 9.10 19.58 -3.55
C THR A 233 7.89 20.10 -2.80
N ARG A 234 8.04 20.22 -1.48
CA ARG A 234 7.04 20.83 -0.62
C ARG A 234 7.51 22.19 -0.15
N GLY A 235 6.70 23.21 -0.36
CA GLY A 235 6.96 24.54 0.19
C GLY A 235 6.60 24.65 1.67
N PRO A 236 7.00 25.78 2.33
CA PRO A 236 6.81 26.01 3.76
C PRO A 236 5.34 26.00 4.23
N LYS A 237 4.41 26.29 3.32
CA LYS A 237 2.96 26.29 3.59
C LYS A 237 2.28 24.97 3.24
N GLY A 238 3.07 23.93 2.88
CA GLY A 238 2.56 22.62 2.51
C GLY A 238 2.14 22.48 1.05
N GLU A 239 2.30 23.52 0.23
CA GLU A 239 2.05 23.45 -1.21
C GLU A 239 3.06 22.51 -1.90
N MET A 240 2.57 21.71 -2.85
CA MET A 240 3.45 20.88 -3.68
C MET A 240 3.81 21.58 -4.98
N ARG A 241 5.08 21.51 -5.35
CA ARG A 241 5.63 21.96 -6.62
C ARG A 241 6.32 20.79 -7.28
N SER A 242 6.23 20.68 -8.60
CA SER A 242 6.96 19.66 -9.34
C SER A 242 7.57 20.26 -10.60
N ASP A 243 8.76 19.79 -10.91
CA ASP A 243 9.45 20.05 -12.19
C ASP A 243 9.29 18.88 -13.17
N VAL A 244 8.48 17.86 -12.83
CA VAL A 244 8.20 16.71 -13.69
C VAL A 244 7.60 17.23 -15.02
N PRO A 245 8.21 16.89 -16.17
CA PRO A 245 7.69 17.29 -17.46
C PRO A 245 6.28 16.75 -17.71
N THR A 246 5.35 17.62 -18.03
CA THR A 246 3.96 17.26 -18.42
C THR A 246 3.80 17.09 -19.93
N LYS A 247 4.81 17.52 -20.69
CA LYS A 247 4.89 17.36 -22.14
C LYS A 247 6.23 16.74 -22.48
N PRO A 248 6.24 15.51 -23.03
CA PRO A 248 7.47 14.89 -23.51
C PRO A 248 8.14 15.70 -24.62
N SER A 249 9.45 15.56 -24.74
CA SER A 249 10.23 16.17 -25.81
C SER A 249 9.90 15.54 -27.17
N ASN A 250 10.21 16.26 -28.25
CA ASN A 250 10.06 15.72 -29.62
C ASN A 250 10.90 14.44 -29.82
N GLU A 251 12.04 14.34 -29.19
CA GLU A 251 12.91 13.17 -29.22
C GLU A 251 12.23 11.95 -28.54
N GLN A 252 11.67 12.13 -27.34
CA GLN A 252 10.91 11.09 -26.65
C GLN A 252 9.68 10.63 -27.45
N ILE A 253 9.00 11.55 -28.14
CA ILE A 253 7.86 11.22 -29.03
C ILE A 253 8.35 10.42 -30.24
N ALA A 254 9.48 10.79 -30.83
CA ALA A 254 10.07 10.07 -31.96
C ALA A 254 10.51 8.66 -31.57
N GLU A 255 11.16 8.51 -30.41
CA GLU A 255 11.52 7.20 -29.85
C GLU A 255 10.30 6.32 -29.60
N ALA A 256 9.25 6.86 -28.95
CA ALA A 256 8.02 6.14 -28.72
C ALA A 256 7.34 5.71 -30.02
N THR A 257 7.34 6.56 -31.03
CA THR A 257 6.80 6.24 -32.37
C THR A 257 7.59 5.12 -33.03
N SER A 258 8.92 5.18 -32.96
CA SER A 258 9.82 4.16 -33.49
C SER A 258 9.62 2.82 -32.76
N TYR A 259 9.48 2.87 -31.45
CA TYR A 259 9.21 1.68 -30.63
C TYR A 259 7.89 1.01 -31.02
N VAL A 260 6.80 1.76 -31.14
CA VAL A 260 5.49 1.22 -31.55
C VAL A 260 5.56 0.62 -32.95
N ARG A 261 6.27 1.27 -33.88
CA ARG A 261 6.49 0.73 -35.24
C ARG A 261 7.24 -0.59 -35.18
N SER A 262 8.31 -0.70 -34.37
CA SER A 262 9.05 -1.93 -34.19
C SER A 262 8.17 -3.06 -33.64
N LEU A 263 7.37 -2.80 -32.61
CA LEU A 263 6.44 -3.79 -32.07
C LEU A 263 5.43 -4.29 -33.11
N ALA A 264 4.90 -3.38 -33.93
CA ALA A 264 3.96 -3.73 -35.00
C ALA A 264 4.62 -4.57 -36.10
N THR A 265 5.83 -4.19 -36.54
CA THR A 265 6.60 -4.90 -37.57
C THR A 265 6.95 -6.33 -37.14
N HIS A 266 7.20 -6.54 -35.84
CA HIS A 266 7.53 -7.86 -35.30
C HIS A 266 6.31 -8.63 -34.80
N GLY A 267 5.08 -8.19 -35.05
CA GLY A 267 3.85 -8.86 -34.64
C GLY A 267 3.66 -8.95 -33.11
N GLN A 268 4.27 -8.02 -32.37
CA GLN A 268 4.24 -8.05 -30.90
C GLN A 268 3.03 -7.30 -30.30
N ILE A 269 2.17 -6.73 -31.12
CA ILE A 269 0.92 -6.08 -30.69
C ILE A 269 -0.24 -6.99 -31.03
N ALA A 270 -1.00 -7.42 -30.01
CA ALA A 270 -2.24 -8.13 -30.23
C ALA A 270 -3.30 -7.19 -30.79
N GLY A 271 -3.88 -7.55 -31.92
CA GLY A 271 -4.99 -6.81 -32.55
C GLY A 271 -6.28 -6.89 -31.74
N HIS A 272 -7.24 -6.04 -32.07
CA HIS A 272 -8.53 -5.89 -31.40
C HIS A 272 -9.47 -7.11 -31.56
N ALA A 273 -9.16 -8.10 -32.35
CA ALA A 273 -10.00 -9.28 -32.62
C ALA A 273 -9.36 -10.56 -32.06
N ALA A 274 -9.90 -10.99 -30.97
CA ALA A 274 -10.21 -12.36 -30.56
C ALA A 274 -9.21 -13.50 -30.78
N LYS A 275 -7.98 -13.39 -30.92
CA LYS A 275 -6.97 -14.43 -30.62
C LYS A 275 -5.62 -13.74 -30.60
N HIS A 276 -5.07 -13.62 -29.41
CA HIS A 276 -3.71 -13.10 -29.26
C HIS A 276 -2.75 -14.01 -30.04
N PRO A 277 -1.98 -13.48 -31.00
CA PRO A 277 -0.93 -14.25 -31.64
C PRO A 277 0.00 -14.77 -30.53
N GLN A 278 0.40 -16.03 -30.61
CA GLN A 278 1.45 -16.56 -29.76
C GLN A 278 2.69 -15.66 -29.91
N GLY A 279 3.15 -15.07 -28.77
CA GLY A 279 4.30 -14.16 -28.76
C GLY A 279 3.97 -12.65 -28.68
N ALA A 280 2.72 -12.22 -28.73
CA ALA A 280 2.41 -10.81 -28.55
C ALA A 280 2.71 -10.36 -27.11
N THR A 281 3.60 -9.38 -26.97
CA THR A 281 4.02 -8.83 -25.66
C THR A 281 3.19 -7.63 -25.23
N HIS A 282 2.42 -7.04 -26.16
CA HIS A 282 1.59 -5.85 -25.92
C HIS A 282 0.16 -6.08 -26.42
N ALA A 283 -0.77 -5.32 -25.86
CA ALA A 283 -2.16 -5.25 -26.31
C ALA A 283 -2.63 -3.81 -26.38
N ILE A 284 -3.65 -3.56 -27.18
CA ILE A 284 -4.37 -2.28 -27.18
C ILE A 284 -5.60 -2.46 -26.31
N GLU A 285 -5.66 -1.74 -25.21
CA GLU A 285 -6.80 -1.71 -24.28
C GLU A 285 -7.49 -0.35 -24.37
N THR A 286 -8.80 -0.34 -24.14
CA THR A 286 -9.57 0.90 -24.07
C THR A 286 -9.76 1.28 -22.61
N ASP A 287 -9.34 2.48 -22.23
CA ASP A 287 -9.53 2.98 -20.86
C ASP A 287 -10.98 3.44 -20.63
N GLN A 288 -11.28 3.82 -19.38
CA GLN A 288 -12.61 4.28 -18.98
C GLN A 288 -13.07 5.56 -19.71
N GLN A 289 -12.14 6.28 -20.33
CA GLN A 289 -12.40 7.52 -21.09
C GLN A 289 -12.54 7.24 -22.60
N GLY A 290 -12.43 5.98 -23.02
CA GLY A 290 -12.50 5.58 -24.43
C GLY A 290 -11.18 5.69 -25.18
N ASN A 291 -10.07 6.04 -24.53
CA ASN A 291 -8.76 6.13 -25.18
C ASN A 291 -8.16 4.74 -25.39
N ARG A 292 -7.61 4.52 -26.57
CA ARG A 292 -6.89 3.28 -26.90
C ARG A 292 -5.46 3.37 -26.38
N ARG A 293 -5.09 2.54 -25.41
CA ARG A 293 -3.76 2.52 -24.77
C ARG A 293 -2.97 1.29 -25.15
N LEU A 294 -1.70 1.48 -25.53
CA LEU A 294 -0.77 0.37 -25.70
C LEU A 294 -0.23 -0.05 -24.34
N VAL A 295 -0.59 -1.24 -23.91
CA VAL A 295 -0.18 -1.79 -22.61
C VAL A 295 0.66 -3.04 -22.78
N ARG A 296 1.68 -3.19 -21.94
CA ARG A 296 2.49 -4.42 -21.90
C ARG A 296 1.70 -5.51 -21.18
N LYS A 297 1.57 -6.67 -21.79
CA LYS A 297 0.97 -7.83 -21.13
C LYS A 297 1.85 -8.31 -19.99
N ARG A 298 1.27 -8.46 -18.81
CA ARG A 298 1.90 -9.22 -17.72
C ARG A 298 1.71 -10.68 -18.03
N PHE A 299 2.79 -11.41 -18.28
CA PHE A 299 2.72 -12.87 -18.28
C PHE A 299 2.66 -13.30 -16.82
N SER A 300 1.51 -13.82 -16.38
CA SER A 300 1.51 -14.69 -15.20
C SER A 300 2.26 -15.94 -15.61
N ALA A 301 3.38 -16.22 -14.96
CA ALA A 301 3.96 -17.55 -15.01
C ALA A 301 2.91 -18.51 -14.41
N VAL A 302 2.39 -19.43 -15.26
CA VAL A 302 1.56 -20.55 -14.84
C VAL A 302 2.45 -21.53 -14.11
#